data_0476116f70ebc7d5b010f53d8272209d
#
_entry.id   0476116f70ebc7d5b010f53d8272209d
#
_cell.length_a   1.000
_cell.length_b   1.000
_cell.length_c   1.000
_cell.angle_alpha   90.00
_cell.angle_beta   90.00
_cell.angle_gamma   90.00
#
_symmetry.space_group_name_H-M   'P 1'
#
loop_
_entity.id
_entity.type
_entity.pdbx_description
1 polymer ?
#
loop_
_entity_poly.entity_id
_entity_poly.type
_entity_poly.pdbx_seq_one_letter_code
_entity_poly.pdbx_strand_id
1 'polypeptide(L)'
;QGMKAVNKVRLIYLPAIVLPIFVMIVSIAGLSIGYSRINKADLSVGSFERFANPLKTMNTETQGIFFELEEHVNKDPEIFNNQQYLNHVNKRLGDKDSYLLVRKNNKITYAGKENVSDKLINKLPSYGNKDSDADRGFFVSRPGNYLVKQQDFKYKDGGKGSVFIMTDLGTVLPHYRNIFIQVSCAVIGVLILTSTFLSWFMYREFVSPIRELKAGAERIKEGNLD
;
A
#
# COMPACT_ATOMS: atom_id res chain seq x y z
N GLN A 1 -24.85 -37.55 -28.60
CA GLN A 1 -25.55 -36.50 -27.77
C GLN A 1 -24.80 -36.10 -26.51
N GLY A 2 -24.04 -37.01 -25.84
CA GLY A 2 -23.29 -36.70 -24.62
C GLY A 2 -22.16 -35.69 -24.79
N MET A 3 -21.44 -35.72 -25.89
CA MET A 3 -20.30 -34.81 -26.18
C MET A 3 -20.74 -33.33 -26.35
N LYS A 4 -21.93 -33.08 -26.88
CA LYS A 4 -22.47 -31.71 -27.00
C LYS A 4 -22.89 -31.12 -25.64
N ALA A 5 -23.35 -31.94 -24.70
CA ALA A 5 -23.72 -31.50 -23.36
C ALA A 5 -22.49 -31.17 -22.50
N VAL A 6 -21.44 -31.99 -22.57
CA VAL A 6 -20.17 -31.76 -21.88
C VAL A 6 -19.49 -30.48 -22.38
N ASN A 7 -19.51 -30.20 -23.67
CA ASN A 7 -18.98 -28.96 -24.23
C ASN A 7 -19.79 -27.73 -23.83
N LYS A 8 -21.12 -27.84 -23.73
CA LYS A 8 -21.98 -26.75 -23.21
C LYS A 8 -21.69 -26.45 -21.73
N VAL A 9 -21.53 -27.47 -20.92
CA VAL A 9 -21.17 -27.31 -19.50
C VAL A 9 -19.80 -26.66 -19.36
N ARG A 10 -18.78 -27.10 -20.10
CA ARG A 10 -17.45 -26.47 -20.12
C ARG A 10 -17.50 -25.02 -20.59
N LEU A 11 -18.30 -24.72 -21.61
CA LEU A 11 -18.44 -23.36 -22.17
C LEU A 11 -19.07 -22.37 -21.15
N ILE A 12 -19.78 -22.88 -20.16
CA ILE A 12 -20.46 -22.06 -19.13
C ILE A 12 -19.62 -21.96 -17.86
N TYR A 13 -19.00 -23.06 -17.44
CA TYR A 13 -18.15 -23.06 -16.24
C TYR A 13 -16.86 -22.23 -16.43
N LEU A 14 -16.27 -22.27 -17.63
CA LEU A 14 -15.05 -21.54 -17.91
C LEU A 14 -15.24 -20.01 -17.79
N PRO A 15 -16.24 -19.38 -18.43
CA PRO A 15 -16.54 -17.97 -18.21
C PRO A 15 -16.96 -17.65 -16.78
N ALA A 16 -17.69 -18.53 -16.10
CA ALA A 16 -18.13 -18.35 -14.73
C ALA A 16 -16.96 -18.21 -13.73
N ILE A 17 -15.84 -18.87 -14.00
CA ILE A 17 -14.63 -18.79 -13.17
C ILE A 17 -13.72 -17.66 -13.65
N VAL A 18 -13.53 -17.53 -14.96
CA VAL A 18 -12.58 -16.57 -15.55
C VAL A 18 -13.11 -15.14 -15.48
N LEU A 19 -14.41 -14.92 -15.67
CA LEU A 19 -15.00 -13.58 -15.67
C LEU A 19 -14.84 -12.83 -14.34
N PRO A 20 -15.14 -13.41 -13.15
CA PRO A 20 -14.90 -12.76 -11.88
C PRO A 20 -13.41 -12.41 -11.66
N ILE A 21 -12.52 -13.29 -12.03
CA ILE A 21 -11.06 -13.08 -11.90
C ILE A 21 -10.63 -11.94 -12.83
N PHE A 22 -11.06 -11.93 -14.07
CA PHE A 22 -10.77 -10.89 -15.04
C PHE A 22 -11.31 -9.52 -14.58
N VAL A 23 -12.55 -9.47 -14.13
CA VAL A 23 -13.17 -8.24 -13.62
C VAL A 23 -12.43 -7.73 -12.37
N MET A 24 -11.99 -8.62 -11.49
CA MET A 24 -11.19 -8.27 -10.32
C MET A 24 -9.84 -7.65 -10.74
N ILE A 25 -9.14 -8.24 -11.70
CA ILE A 25 -7.87 -7.73 -12.22
C ILE A 25 -8.07 -6.36 -12.86
N VAL A 26 -9.10 -6.18 -13.70
CA VAL A 26 -9.42 -4.91 -14.36
C VAL A 26 -9.80 -3.83 -13.34
N SER A 27 -10.54 -4.18 -12.30
CA SER A 27 -10.93 -3.25 -11.23
C SER A 27 -9.72 -2.78 -10.42
N ILE A 28 -8.83 -3.69 -10.04
CA ILE A 28 -7.57 -3.36 -9.35
C ILE A 28 -6.70 -2.47 -10.23
N ALA A 29 -6.54 -2.81 -11.50
CA ALA A 29 -5.77 -2.02 -12.46
C ALA A 29 -6.39 -0.63 -12.65
N GLY A 30 -7.70 -0.52 -12.83
CA GLY A 30 -8.42 0.73 -13.00
C GLY A 30 -8.32 1.65 -11.79
N LEU A 31 -8.43 1.10 -10.58
CA LEU A 31 -8.27 1.85 -9.33
C LEU A 31 -6.82 2.30 -9.12
N SER A 32 -5.84 1.45 -9.48
CA SER A 32 -4.42 1.81 -9.44
C SER A 32 -4.10 2.96 -10.39
N ILE A 33 -4.65 2.93 -11.62
CA ILE A 33 -4.51 4.01 -12.61
C ILE A 33 -5.18 5.30 -12.12
N GLY A 34 -6.38 5.20 -11.58
CA GLY A 34 -7.10 6.34 -11.02
C GLY A 34 -6.34 6.99 -9.87
N TYR A 35 -5.83 6.20 -8.96
CA TYR A 35 -5.01 6.66 -7.84
C TYR A 35 -3.71 7.32 -8.30
N SER A 36 -3.02 6.72 -9.27
CA SER A 36 -1.79 7.26 -9.85
C SER A 36 -2.00 8.60 -10.54
N ARG A 37 -3.11 8.77 -11.27
CA ARG A 37 -3.46 10.05 -11.91
C ARG A 37 -3.74 11.16 -10.88
N ILE A 38 -4.40 10.83 -9.78
CA ILE A 38 -4.70 11.80 -8.72
C ILE A 38 -3.43 12.22 -7.98
N ASN A 39 -2.51 11.28 -7.71
CA ASN A 39 -1.33 11.51 -6.89
C ASN A 39 -0.01 11.71 -7.68
N LYS A 40 -0.05 11.78 -9.01
CA LYS A 40 1.14 11.89 -9.89
C LYS A 40 2.20 10.83 -9.62
N ALA A 41 1.80 9.63 -9.20
CA ALA A 41 2.69 8.53 -8.89
C ALA A 41 2.96 7.66 -10.12
N ASP A 42 4.19 7.21 -10.31
CA ASP A 42 4.57 6.34 -11.42
C ASP A 42 3.86 4.98 -11.38
N LEU A 43 3.28 4.60 -12.52
CA LEU A 43 2.61 3.32 -12.76
C LEU A 43 3.67 2.24 -13.03
N SER A 44 4.29 1.72 -11.98
CA SER A 44 5.10 0.50 -12.10
C SER A 44 4.38 -0.70 -11.47
N VAL A 45 4.78 -1.91 -11.88
CA VAL A 45 4.27 -3.19 -11.34
C VAL A 45 4.40 -3.24 -9.79
N GLY A 46 5.25 -2.38 -9.21
CA GLY A 46 5.38 -2.19 -7.77
C GLY A 46 4.19 -1.54 -7.07
N SER A 47 3.20 -1.02 -7.79
CA SER A 47 2.06 -0.34 -7.13
C SER A 47 1.21 -1.29 -6.28
N PHE A 48 1.04 -2.54 -6.68
CA PHE A 48 0.34 -3.54 -5.87
C PHE A 48 1.13 -3.90 -4.59
N GLU A 49 2.44 -4.05 -4.70
CA GLU A 49 3.32 -4.30 -3.56
C GLU A 49 3.31 -3.14 -2.56
N ARG A 50 3.15 -1.91 -3.04
CA ARG A 50 3.00 -0.70 -2.22
C ARG A 50 1.75 -0.75 -1.34
N PHE A 51 0.62 -1.21 -1.88
CA PHE A 51 -0.60 -1.40 -1.10
C PHE A 51 -0.49 -2.56 -0.11
N ALA A 52 0.20 -3.63 -0.48
CA ALA A 52 0.36 -4.81 0.36
C ALA A 52 1.29 -4.57 1.56
N ASN A 53 2.28 -3.69 1.44
CA ASN A 53 3.22 -3.38 2.52
C ASN A 53 3.55 -1.89 2.59
N PRO A 54 2.70 -1.08 3.26
CA PRO A 54 2.90 0.37 3.39
C PRO A 54 4.24 0.74 4.05
N LEU A 55 4.69 -0.01 5.04
CA LEU A 55 5.96 0.24 5.75
C LEU A 55 7.17 0.08 4.81
N LYS A 56 7.17 -0.95 3.98
CA LYS A 56 8.21 -1.17 2.97
C LYS A 56 8.23 -0.03 1.95
N THR A 57 7.05 0.42 1.53
CA THR A 57 6.90 1.54 0.60
C THR A 57 7.47 2.82 1.16
N MET A 58 7.08 3.21 2.38
CA MET A 58 7.59 4.41 3.04
C MET A 58 9.10 4.33 3.24
N ASN A 59 9.62 3.16 3.61
CA ASN A 59 11.05 2.93 3.71
C ASN A 59 11.76 3.15 2.37
N THR A 60 11.21 2.64 1.28
CA THR A 60 11.78 2.77 -0.07
C THR A 60 11.71 4.21 -0.58
N GLU A 61 10.62 4.92 -0.31
CA GLU A 61 10.43 6.31 -0.76
C GLU A 61 11.44 7.29 -0.15
N THR A 62 11.86 7.05 1.08
CA THR A 62 12.88 7.88 1.76
C THR A 62 14.31 7.36 1.58
N GLN A 63 14.48 6.18 0.99
CA GLN A 63 15.78 5.51 0.88
C GLN A 63 16.82 6.29 0.08
N GLY A 64 16.39 6.92 -1.03
CA GLY A 64 17.29 7.74 -1.85
C GLY A 64 17.83 8.95 -1.08
N ILE A 65 16.97 9.60 -0.29
CA ILE A 65 17.38 10.73 0.56
C ILE A 65 18.28 10.24 1.69
N PHE A 66 18.00 9.08 2.25
CA PHE A 66 18.84 8.49 3.31
C PHE A 66 20.27 8.18 2.81
N PHE A 67 20.41 7.62 1.62
CA PHE A 67 21.73 7.38 1.02
C PHE A 67 22.48 8.68 0.72
N GLU A 68 21.79 9.73 0.29
CA GLU A 68 22.39 11.06 0.12
C GLU A 68 22.92 11.60 1.45
N LEU A 69 22.16 11.47 2.54
CA LEU A 69 22.62 11.87 3.88
C LEU A 69 23.82 11.04 4.33
N GLU A 70 23.82 9.73 4.09
CA GLU A 70 24.94 8.86 4.41
C GLU A 70 26.21 9.24 3.63
N GLU A 71 26.08 9.60 2.37
CA GLU A 71 27.20 10.10 1.57
C GLU A 71 27.79 11.39 2.16
N HIS A 72 26.94 12.32 2.58
CA HIS A 72 27.39 13.54 3.26
C HIS A 72 28.01 13.30 4.63
N VAL A 73 27.50 12.36 5.40
CA VAL A 73 28.11 11.92 6.66
C VAL A 73 29.57 11.52 6.45
N ASN A 74 29.86 10.83 5.36
CA ASN A 74 31.19 10.31 5.05
C ASN A 74 32.13 11.37 4.44
N LYS A 75 31.59 12.30 3.65
CA LYS A 75 32.38 13.28 2.87
C LYS A 75 32.51 14.64 3.57
N ASP A 76 31.41 15.18 4.06
CA ASP A 76 31.37 16.52 4.67
C ASP A 76 30.27 16.61 5.74
N PRO A 77 30.53 16.10 6.96
CA PRO A 77 29.55 16.13 8.04
C PRO A 77 29.17 17.55 8.51
N GLU A 78 29.97 18.58 8.18
CA GLU A 78 29.66 19.97 8.54
C GLU A 78 28.43 20.52 7.79
N ILE A 79 28.02 19.89 6.70
CA ILE A 79 26.81 20.27 5.96
C ILE A 79 25.56 20.23 6.85
N PHE A 80 25.56 19.40 7.90
CA PHE A 80 24.46 19.32 8.86
C PHE A 80 24.35 20.52 9.81
N ASN A 81 25.28 21.48 9.71
CA ASN A 81 25.16 22.80 10.31
C ASN A 81 24.54 23.83 9.34
N ASN A 82 24.36 23.50 8.07
CA ASN A 82 23.83 24.41 7.06
C ASN A 82 22.31 24.36 7.01
N GLN A 83 21.65 25.40 7.52
CA GLN A 83 20.19 25.53 7.57
C GLN A 83 19.53 25.46 6.18
N GLN A 84 20.13 26.03 5.15
CA GLN A 84 19.55 26.00 3.79
C GLN A 84 19.53 24.59 3.23
N TYR A 85 20.60 23.83 3.43
CA TYR A 85 20.67 22.43 3.02
C TYR A 85 19.62 21.59 3.78
N LEU A 86 19.55 21.74 5.10
CA LEU A 86 18.59 21.01 5.92
C LEU A 86 17.14 21.32 5.53
N ASN A 87 16.82 22.57 5.26
CA ASN A 87 15.50 22.99 4.77
C ASN A 87 15.17 22.39 3.41
N HIS A 88 16.15 22.33 2.50
CA HIS A 88 15.97 21.71 1.19
C HIS A 88 15.66 20.21 1.31
N VAL A 89 16.44 19.49 2.11
CA VAL A 89 16.21 18.07 2.36
C VAL A 89 14.85 17.84 3.05
N ASN A 90 14.54 18.67 4.04
CA ASN A 90 13.27 18.57 4.76
C ASN A 90 12.06 18.79 3.85
N LYS A 91 12.12 19.71 2.91
CA LYS A 91 11.07 19.94 1.92
C LYS A 91 10.83 18.69 1.05
N ARG A 92 11.90 18.06 0.60
CA ARG A 92 11.82 16.80 -0.18
C ARG A 92 11.26 15.63 0.64
N LEU A 93 11.53 15.62 1.94
CA LEU A 93 10.95 14.65 2.88
C LEU A 93 9.47 14.94 3.15
N GLY A 94 9.07 16.21 3.20
CA GLY A 94 7.68 16.62 3.35
C GLY A 94 6.76 16.07 2.26
N ASP A 95 7.25 16.01 1.03
CA ASP A 95 6.53 15.39 -0.10
C ASP A 95 6.30 13.87 0.09
N LYS A 96 6.93 13.27 1.08
CA LYS A 96 6.88 11.84 1.45
C LYS A 96 6.35 11.61 2.88
N ASP A 97 5.59 12.56 3.40
CA ASP A 97 5.04 12.52 4.77
C ASP A 97 6.10 12.29 5.86
N SER A 98 7.30 12.80 5.61
CA SER A 98 8.46 12.62 6.47
C SER A 98 9.12 13.96 6.79
N TYR A 99 9.90 14.02 7.83
CA TYR A 99 10.67 15.20 8.20
C TYR A 99 12.03 14.86 8.76
N LEU A 100 12.92 15.84 8.76
CA LEU A 100 14.31 15.71 9.19
C LEU A 100 14.47 16.18 10.65
N LEU A 101 15.24 15.44 11.43
CA LEU A 101 15.77 15.89 12.71
C LEU A 101 17.30 15.76 12.69
N VAL A 102 17.98 16.74 13.28
CA VAL A 102 19.43 16.67 13.49
C VAL A 102 19.71 16.89 14.97
N ARG A 103 20.53 16.02 15.54
CA ARG A 103 20.95 16.08 16.92
C ARG A 103 22.47 16.23 17.00
N LYS A 104 22.94 17.18 17.79
CA LYS A 104 24.37 17.35 18.11
C LYS A 104 24.53 17.32 19.64
N ASN A 105 25.41 16.46 20.14
CA ASN A 105 25.69 16.33 21.56
C ASN A 105 24.42 16.22 22.44
N ASN A 106 23.50 15.33 22.06
CA ASN A 106 22.21 15.10 22.71
C ASN A 106 21.20 16.26 22.66
N LYS A 107 21.46 17.33 21.91
CA LYS A 107 20.52 18.42 21.69
C LYS A 107 20.04 18.45 20.25
N ILE A 108 18.76 18.66 20.04
CA ILE A 108 18.21 18.87 18.69
C ILE A 108 18.68 20.23 18.19
N THR A 109 19.41 20.24 17.10
CA THR A 109 19.91 21.44 16.43
C THR A 109 19.04 21.85 15.25
N TYR A 110 18.30 20.89 14.67
CA TYR A 110 17.36 21.13 13.59
C TYR A 110 16.13 20.22 13.76
N ALA A 111 14.96 20.79 13.59
CA ALA A 111 13.69 20.06 13.55
C ALA A 111 12.89 20.53 12.34
N GLY A 112 12.64 19.61 11.42
CA GLY A 112 11.91 19.90 10.17
C GLY A 112 10.39 20.00 10.33
N LYS A 113 9.88 19.74 11.53
CA LYS A 113 8.46 19.88 11.91
C LYS A 113 8.38 20.74 13.16
N GLU A 114 7.40 21.66 13.19
CA GLU A 114 7.10 22.44 14.38
C GLU A 114 6.51 21.53 15.48
N ASN A 115 6.79 21.86 16.74
CA ASN A 115 6.25 21.17 17.91
C ASN A 115 6.52 19.64 17.97
N VAL A 116 7.76 19.23 17.67
CA VAL A 116 8.17 17.86 17.94
C VAL A 116 8.15 17.63 19.45
N SER A 117 7.38 16.62 19.88
CA SER A 117 7.20 16.32 21.31
C SER A 117 8.53 15.92 21.96
N ASP A 118 8.83 16.50 23.14
CA ASP A 118 9.99 16.11 23.97
C ASP A 118 9.95 14.61 24.32
N LYS A 119 8.75 14.04 24.47
CA LYS A 119 8.60 12.58 24.68
C LYS A 119 9.11 11.76 23.52
N LEU A 120 8.97 12.26 22.29
CA LEU A 120 9.49 11.60 21.10
C LEU A 120 11.00 11.74 21.03
N ILE A 121 11.52 12.94 21.25
CA ILE A 121 12.97 13.24 21.26
C ILE A 121 13.70 12.36 22.28
N ASN A 122 13.16 12.23 23.48
CA ASN A 122 13.74 11.41 24.56
C ASN A 122 13.71 9.90 24.27
N LYS A 123 12.92 9.46 23.33
CA LYS A 123 12.82 8.05 22.92
C LYS A 123 13.67 7.71 21.69
N LEU A 124 14.24 8.71 21.04
CA LEU A 124 15.17 8.46 19.96
C LEU A 124 16.40 7.72 20.50
N PRO A 125 16.93 6.75 19.76
CA PRO A 125 18.11 6.02 20.19
C PRO A 125 19.29 6.96 20.44
N SER A 126 20.09 6.61 21.42
CA SER A 126 21.33 7.31 21.70
C SER A 126 22.35 7.12 20.57
N TYR A 127 23.34 8.01 20.53
CA TYR A 127 24.45 7.90 19.61
C TYR A 127 25.16 6.55 19.77
N GLY A 128 25.41 5.87 18.65
CA GLY A 128 26.10 4.58 18.62
C GLY A 128 25.26 3.39 19.06
N ASN A 129 23.97 3.61 19.39
CA ASN A 129 23.06 2.50 19.68
C ASN A 129 22.62 1.87 18.37
N LYS A 130 23.25 0.76 18.03
CA LYS A 130 22.88 -0.10 16.90
C LYS A 130 21.86 -1.16 17.30
N ASP A 131 20.91 -0.83 18.16
CA ASP A 131 19.72 -1.68 18.38
C ASP A 131 18.85 -1.66 17.11
N SER A 132 19.46 -2.17 16.11
CA SER A 132 18.84 -2.29 14.81
C SER A 132 18.82 -3.75 14.47
N ASP A 133 17.68 -4.24 14.06
CA ASP A 133 17.58 -5.08 12.88
C ASP A 133 18.22 -4.29 11.72
N ALA A 134 19.44 -3.85 11.94
CA ALA A 134 20.16 -2.74 11.34
C ALA A 134 20.79 -3.08 10.02
N ASP A 135 20.46 -4.22 9.42
CA ASP A 135 20.77 -4.43 8.01
C ASP A 135 20.00 -3.47 7.10
N ARG A 136 19.07 -2.68 7.64
CA ARG A 136 18.23 -1.76 6.87
C ARG A 136 18.08 -0.35 7.46
N GLY A 137 18.74 -0.02 8.54
CA GLY A 137 18.84 1.34 9.07
C GLY A 137 17.55 1.99 9.55
N PHE A 138 16.48 1.24 9.81
CA PHE A 138 15.23 1.81 10.33
C PHE A 138 14.71 1.02 11.53
N PHE A 139 13.96 1.68 12.39
CA PHE A 139 13.21 1.04 13.47
C PHE A 139 11.85 1.73 13.65
N VAL A 140 10.91 1.01 14.25
CA VAL A 140 9.59 1.55 14.59
C VAL A 140 9.61 1.95 16.05
N SER A 141 9.53 3.24 16.33
CA SER A 141 9.44 3.76 17.69
C SER A 141 8.02 3.61 18.24
N ARG A 142 7.86 2.91 19.35
CA ARG A 142 6.63 2.94 20.15
C ARG A 142 6.88 3.76 21.42
N PRO A 143 5.95 4.63 21.87
CA PRO A 143 4.53 4.81 21.55
C PRO A 143 4.22 6.01 20.66
N GLY A 144 4.88 6.34 19.63
CA GLY A 144 4.52 7.42 18.72
C GLY A 144 4.17 6.96 17.32
N ASN A 145 4.27 5.65 17.02
CA ASN A 145 4.06 5.11 15.68
C ASN A 145 4.89 5.81 14.60
N TYR A 146 6.18 6.03 14.89
CA TYR A 146 7.11 6.60 13.92
C TYR A 146 7.98 5.54 13.28
N LEU A 147 8.18 5.64 11.98
CA LEU A 147 9.27 4.96 11.28
C LEU A 147 10.48 5.90 11.31
N VAL A 148 11.58 5.45 11.90
CA VAL A 148 12.78 6.26 12.12
C VAL A 148 13.96 5.64 11.41
N LYS A 149 14.66 6.42 10.59
CA LYS A 149 15.97 6.09 10.04
C LYS A 149 17.00 6.97 10.74
N GLN A 150 18.07 6.38 11.22
CA GLN A 150 19.12 7.09 11.95
C GLN A 150 20.47 6.82 11.30
N GLN A 151 21.24 7.90 11.13
CA GLN A 151 22.65 7.85 10.76
C GLN A 151 23.47 8.66 11.74
N ASP A 152 24.43 8.02 12.39
CA ASP A 152 25.35 8.66 13.32
C ASP A 152 26.63 9.09 12.62
N PHE A 153 27.19 10.21 13.06
CA PHE A 153 28.42 10.75 12.51
C PHE A 153 29.17 11.61 13.54
N LYS A 154 30.39 12.02 13.21
CA LYS A 154 31.16 12.96 14.02
C LYS A 154 31.41 14.23 13.22
N TYR A 155 31.19 15.36 13.87
CA TYR A 155 31.62 16.66 13.34
C TYR A 155 33.15 16.79 13.41
N LYS A 156 33.73 17.75 12.66
CA LYS A 156 35.16 18.03 12.67
C LYS A 156 35.66 18.51 14.05
N ASP A 157 34.76 19.14 14.83
CA ASP A 157 35.02 19.54 16.21
C ASP A 157 34.99 18.39 17.21
N GLY A 158 34.78 17.15 16.77
CA GLY A 158 34.64 15.95 17.59
C GLY A 158 33.25 15.76 18.20
N GLY A 159 32.30 16.68 17.93
CA GLY A 159 30.92 16.59 18.41
C GLY A 159 30.21 15.37 17.81
N LYS A 160 29.39 14.71 18.63
CA LYS A 160 28.59 13.55 18.23
C LYS A 160 27.32 14.04 17.54
N GLY A 161 27.14 13.70 16.27
CA GLY A 161 25.97 14.04 15.46
C GLY A 161 25.12 12.82 15.15
N SER A 162 23.82 13.02 15.05
CA SER A 162 22.87 12.02 14.52
C SER A 162 21.85 12.73 13.64
N VAL A 163 21.61 12.20 12.47
CA VAL A 163 20.56 12.66 11.57
C VAL A 163 19.45 11.59 11.51
N PHE A 164 18.20 12.04 11.59
CA PHE A 164 17.03 11.18 11.61
C PHE A 164 16.08 11.55 10.48
N ILE A 165 15.57 10.57 9.77
CA ILE A 165 14.38 10.71 8.94
C ILE A 165 13.21 10.13 9.74
N MET A 166 12.23 10.97 10.02
CA MET A 166 11.05 10.65 10.82
C MET A 166 9.83 10.56 9.90
N THR A 167 9.14 9.43 9.87
CA THR A 167 7.86 9.25 9.16
C THR A 167 6.75 8.97 10.17
N ASP A 168 5.74 9.81 10.20
CA ASP A 168 4.61 9.68 11.13
C ASP A 168 3.60 8.66 10.60
N LEU A 169 3.67 7.43 11.14
CA LEU A 169 2.75 6.35 10.76
C LEU A 169 1.30 6.63 11.21
N GLY A 170 1.11 7.48 12.22
CA GLY A 170 -0.21 7.85 12.71
C GLY A 170 -1.00 8.69 11.71
N THR A 171 -0.33 9.49 10.88
CA THR A 171 -0.96 10.27 9.81
C THR A 171 -1.06 9.50 8.51
N VAL A 172 -0.09 8.68 8.20
CA VAL A 172 0.04 8.00 6.90
C VAL A 172 -0.77 6.71 6.85
N LEU A 173 -0.73 5.87 7.89
CA LEU A 173 -1.46 4.60 7.93
C LEU A 173 -2.99 4.73 7.78
N PRO A 174 -3.69 5.71 8.38
CA PRO A 174 -5.12 5.90 8.15
C PRO A 174 -5.47 6.19 6.70
N HIS A 175 -4.63 6.93 5.98
CA HIS A 175 -4.81 7.21 4.57
C HIS A 175 -4.75 5.91 3.74
N TYR A 176 -3.72 5.08 3.93
CA TYR A 176 -3.61 3.78 3.28
C TYR A 176 -4.75 2.83 3.66
N ARG A 177 -5.15 2.84 4.93
CA ARG A 177 -6.30 2.05 5.40
C ARG A 177 -7.59 2.43 4.69
N ASN A 178 -7.87 3.73 4.54
CA ASN A 178 -9.07 4.20 3.87
C ASN A 178 -9.09 3.80 2.40
N ILE A 179 -7.96 3.92 1.71
CA ILE A 179 -7.82 3.46 0.33
C ILE A 179 -8.06 1.95 0.23
N PHE A 180 -7.45 1.17 1.12
CA PHE A 180 -7.63 -0.28 1.16
C PHE A 180 -9.09 -0.68 1.37
N ILE A 181 -9.81 -0.01 2.27
CA ILE A 181 -11.24 -0.22 2.51
C ILE A 181 -12.04 0.10 1.26
N GLN A 182 -11.78 1.24 0.60
CA GLN A 182 -12.49 1.64 -0.63
C GLN A 182 -12.28 0.63 -1.76
N VAL A 183 -11.04 0.19 -1.98
CA VAL A 183 -10.71 -0.83 -2.99
C VAL A 183 -11.40 -2.15 -2.67
N SER A 184 -11.37 -2.59 -1.40
CA SER A 184 -12.03 -3.83 -0.97
C SER A 184 -13.54 -3.77 -1.17
N CYS A 185 -14.20 -2.66 -0.84
CA CYS A 185 -15.62 -2.46 -1.07
C CYS A 185 -15.98 -2.50 -2.56
N ALA A 186 -15.16 -1.87 -3.41
CA ALA A 186 -15.36 -1.89 -4.86
C ALA A 186 -15.24 -3.32 -5.43
N VAL A 187 -14.23 -4.08 -5.01
CA VAL A 187 -14.05 -5.48 -5.42
C VAL A 187 -15.21 -6.36 -4.98
N ILE A 188 -15.66 -6.23 -3.75
CA ILE A 188 -16.82 -6.97 -3.22
C ILE A 188 -18.09 -6.62 -4.03
N GLY A 189 -18.34 -5.34 -4.31
CA GLY A 189 -19.46 -4.87 -5.11
C GLY A 189 -19.46 -5.51 -6.51
N VAL A 190 -18.32 -5.53 -7.19
CA VAL A 190 -18.15 -6.18 -8.48
C VAL A 190 -18.41 -7.68 -8.42
N LEU A 191 -17.90 -8.37 -7.39
CA LEU A 191 -18.14 -9.81 -7.19
C LEU A 191 -19.64 -10.11 -6.98
N ILE A 192 -20.34 -9.29 -6.21
CA ILE A 192 -21.79 -9.43 -5.99
C ILE A 192 -22.56 -9.25 -7.32
N LEU A 193 -22.25 -8.20 -8.08
CA LEU A 193 -22.90 -7.95 -9.39
C LEU A 193 -22.64 -9.10 -10.37
N THR A 194 -21.40 -9.58 -10.44
CA THR A 194 -21.03 -10.71 -11.30
C THR A 194 -21.74 -11.99 -10.89
N SER A 195 -21.80 -12.29 -9.59
CA SER A 195 -22.52 -13.47 -9.05
C SER A 195 -24.01 -13.41 -9.34
N THR A 196 -24.63 -12.23 -9.18
CA THR A 196 -26.06 -12.02 -9.48
C THR A 196 -26.33 -12.23 -10.97
N PHE A 197 -25.50 -11.66 -11.84
CA PHE A 197 -25.61 -11.84 -13.29
C PHE A 197 -25.48 -13.30 -13.70
N LEU A 198 -24.48 -14.02 -13.17
CA LEU A 198 -24.27 -15.43 -13.43
C LEU A 198 -25.44 -16.28 -12.93
N SER A 199 -25.98 -16.01 -11.74
CA SER A 199 -27.15 -16.71 -11.21
C SER A 199 -28.38 -16.50 -12.09
N TRP A 200 -28.61 -15.26 -12.55
CA TRP A 200 -29.71 -14.95 -13.47
C TRP A 200 -29.54 -15.67 -14.82
N PHE A 201 -28.32 -15.65 -15.38
CA PHE A 201 -28.01 -16.34 -16.62
C PHE A 201 -28.20 -17.86 -16.51
N MET A 202 -27.72 -18.47 -15.43
CA MET A 202 -27.92 -19.90 -15.14
C MET A 202 -29.40 -20.26 -14.99
N TYR A 203 -30.17 -19.42 -14.31
CA TYR A 203 -31.61 -19.63 -14.18
C TYR A 203 -32.29 -19.63 -15.54
N ARG A 204 -31.99 -18.65 -16.39
CA ARG A 204 -32.60 -18.49 -17.72
C ARG A 204 -32.25 -19.64 -18.66
N GLU A 205 -30.98 -20.05 -18.69
CA GLU A 205 -30.49 -21.03 -19.68
C GLU A 205 -30.75 -22.50 -19.26
N PHE A 206 -30.84 -22.78 -17.98
CA PHE A 206 -30.96 -24.15 -17.48
C PHE A 206 -32.25 -24.44 -16.72
N VAL A 207 -32.62 -23.59 -15.77
CA VAL A 207 -33.72 -23.87 -14.86
C VAL A 207 -35.06 -23.67 -15.58
N SER A 208 -35.20 -22.63 -16.36
CA SER A 208 -36.45 -22.34 -17.10
C SER A 208 -36.80 -23.44 -18.11
N PRO A 209 -35.91 -23.87 -19.00
CA PRO A 209 -36.19 -24.96 -19.94
C PRO A 209 -36.49 -26.31 -19.25
N ILE A 210 -35.80 -26.61 -18.14
CA ILE A 210 -36.09 -27.84 -17.38
C ILE A 210 -37.48 -27.82 -16.76
N ARG A 211 -37.93 -26.68 -16.25
CA ARG A 211 -39.27 -26.51 -15.71
C ARG A 211 -40.36 -26.68 -16.81
N GLU A 212 -40.13 -26.11 -17.98
CA GLU A 212 -41.02 -26.26 -19.12
C GLU A 212 -41.12 -27.74 -19.58
N LEU A 213 -39.98 -28.43 -19.65
CA LEU A 213 -39.95 -29.87 -19.96
C LEU A 213 -40.69 -30.68 -18.92
N LYS A 214 -40.51 -30.38 -17.63
CA LYS A 214 -41.22 -31.06 -16.55
C LYS A 214 -42.73 -30.82 -16.61
N ALA A 215 -43.16 -29.58 -16.84
CA ALA A 215 -44.59 -29.22 -17.00
C ALA A 215 -45.22 -29.90 -18.21
N GLY A 216 -44.49 -30.00 -19.34
CA GLY A 216 -44.91 -30.75 -20.52
C GLY A 216 -45.06 -32.24 -20.25
N ALA A 217 -44.12 -32.86 -19.55
CA ALA A 217 -44.19 -34.27 -19.18
C ALA A 217 -45.36 -34.57 -18.21
N GLU A 218 -45.67 -33.68 -17.29
CA GLU A 218 -46.81 -33.80 -16.38
C GLU A 218 -48.15 -33.69 -17.13
N ARG A 219 -48.27 -32.75 -18.10
CA ARG A 219 -49.49 -32.63 -18.98
C ARG A 219 -49.72 -33.89 -19.80
N ILE A 220 -48.67 -34.50 -20.34
CA ILE A 220 -48.77 -35.76 -21.09
C ILE A 220 -49.23 -36.89 -20.16
N LYS A 221 -48.72 -36.92 -18.93
CA LYS A 221 -49.13 -37.92 -17.93
C LYS A 221 -50.60 -37.79 -17.51
N GLU A 222 -51.09 -36.57 -17.47
CA GLU A 222 -52.51 -36.27 -17.15
C GLU A 222 -53.46 -36.45 -18.33
N GLY A 223 -52.98 -36.87 -19.51
CA GLY A 223 -53.79 -37.13 -20.70
C GLY A 223 -54.27 -35.88 -21.43
N ASN A 224 -53.74 -34.70 -21.13
CA ASN A 224 -54.04 -33.43 -21.77
C ASN A 224 -53.15 -33.27 -22.98
N LEU A 225 -53.58 -33.79 -24.13
CA LEU A 225 -52.82 -33.81 -25.40
C LEU A 225 -53.24 -32.68 -26.37
N ASP A 226 -53.94 -31.66 -25.90
CA ASP A 226 -54.34 -30.49 -26.72
C ASP A 226 -53.33 -29.34 -26.59
#